data_d9e75d526766f62496c8f358e34b7b95
#
_entry.id   d9e75d526766f62496c8f358e34b7b95
#
_cell.length_a   1.000
_cell.length_b   1.000
_cell.length_c   1.000
_cell.angle_alpha   90.00
_cell.angle_beta   90.00
_cell.angle_gamma   90.00
#
_symmetry.space_group_name_H-M   'P 1'
#
loop_
_entity.id
_entity.type
_entity.pdbx_description
1 polymer ?
#
loop_
_entity_poly.entity_id
_entity_poly.type
_entity_poly.pdbx_seq_one_letter_code
_entity_poly.pdbx_strand_id
1 'polypeptide(L)' 'MMEELSTVEVERDERAKVESWRLHVLMEAGFPLPLAERIAQSQADLHEAVTLVNERGCRPELAAEILL' A
#
# COMPACT_ATOMS: atom_id res chain seq x y z
N MET A 1 30.25 -6.63 -15.70
CA MET A 1 29.63 -7.01 -15.47
C MET A 1 28.51 -6.72 -14.82
N MET A 2 27.55 -7.27 -14.98
CA MET A 2 26.45 -6.92 -14.45
C MET A 2 26.29 -7.15 -13.13
N GLU A 3 27.03 -7.87 -12.62
CA GLU A 3 26.95 -8.13 -11.26
C GLU A 3 27.15 -6.87 -10.56
N GLU A 4 27.37 -5.84 -11.27
CA GLU A 4 27.54 -4.64 -10.60
C GLU A 4 26.28 -4.11 -10.06
N LEU A 5 25.14 -4.65 -10.37
CA LEU A 5 23.93 -4.17 -9.77
C LEU A 5 24.07 -4.29 -8.28
N SER A 6 24.03 -3.18 -7.59
CA SER A 6 24.18 -3.21 -6.16
C SER A 6 22.93 -3.78 -5.53
N THR A 7 23.11 -4.44 -4.40
CA THR A 7 21.99 -4.98 -3.66
C THR A 7 21.02 -3.86 -3.27
N VAL A 8 21.56 -2.70 -2.98
CA VAL A 8 20.72 -1.58 -2.59
C VAL A 8 19.77 -1.18 -3.70
N GLU A 9 20.24 -1.17 -4.94
CA GLU A 9 19.38 -0.83 -6.06
C GLU A 9 18.28 -1.87 -6.25
N VAL A 10 18.62 -3.14 -6.11
CA VAL A 10 17.62 -4.18 -6.25
C VAL A 10 16.57 -4.07 -5.17
N GLU A 11 16.99 -3.81 -3.93
CA GLU A 11 16.05 -3.66 -2.84
C GLU A 11 15.14 -2.47 -3.05
N ARG A 12 15.68 -1.38 -3.57
CA ARG A 12 14.90 -0.19 -3.81
C ARG A 12 13.84 -0.45 -4.88
N ASP A 13 14.21 -1.16 -5.94
CA ASP A 13 13.27 -1.49 -6.99
C ASP A 13 12.14 -2.38 -6.46
N GLU A 14 12.48 -3.33 -5.62
CA GLU A 14 11.47 -4.23 -5.08
C GLU A 14 10.52 -3.49 -4.16
N ARG A 15 11.04 -2.55 -3.35
CA ARG A 15 10.16 -1.75 -2.49
C ARG A 15 9.22 -0.90 -3.32
N ALA A 16 9.72 -0.31 -4.39
CA ALA A 16 8.88 0.52 -5.24
C ALA A 16 7.78 -0.31 -5.86
N LYS A 17 8.09 -1.53 -6.27
CA LYS A 17 7.08 -2.39 -6.86
C LYS A 17 6.03 -2.80 -5.84
N VAL A 18 6.45 -3.12 -4.63
CA VAL A 18 5.52 -3.50 -3.58
C VAL A 18 4.62 -2.32 -3.23
N GLU A 19 5.20 -1.12 -3.09
CA GLU A 19 4.39 0.04 -2.78
C GLU A 19 3.40 0.36 -3.90
N SER A 20 3.82 0.21 -5.15
CA SER A 20 2.93 0.45 -6.27
C SER A 20 1.79 -0.55 -6.28
N TRP A 21 2.08 -1.82 -6.00
CA TRP A 21 1.06 -2.83 -5.95
C TRP A 21 0.07 -2.56 -4.82
N ARG A 22 0.59 -2.20 -3.64
CA ARG A 22 -0.27 -1.89 -2.51
C ARG A 22 -1.15 -0.69 -2.80
N LEU A 23 -0.57 0.33 -3.44
CA LEU A 23 -1.33 1.51 -3.80
C LEU A 23 -2.46 1.15 -4.75
N HIS A 24 -2.17 0.33 -5.76
CA HIS A 24 -3.16 -0.08 -6.73
C HIS A 24 -4.32 -0.82 -6.05
N VAL A 25 -3.99 -1.76 -5.17
CA VAL A 25 -5.01 -2.54 -4.48
C VAL A 25 -5.89 -1.64 -3.61
N LEU A 26 -5.27 -0.69 -2.92
CA LEU A 26 -6.03 0.22 -2.06
C LEU A 26 -6.94 1.12 -2.88
N MET A 27 -6.47 1.62 -4.01
CA MET A 27 -7.30 2.46 -4.85
C MET A 27 -8.46 1.68 -5.44
N GLU A 28 -8.24 0.42 -5.78
CA GLU A 28 -9.33 -0.40 -6.27
C GLU A 28 -10.34 -0.72 -5.19
N ALA A 29 -9.91 -0.75 -3.94
CA ALA A 29 -10.84 -0.96 -2.83
C ALA A 29 -11.66 0.28 -2.53
N GLY A 30 -11.26 1.44 -3.05
CA GLY A 30 -12.02 2.66 -2.87
C GLY A 30 -11.31 3.76 -2.10
N PHE A 31 -10.04 3.57 -1.73
CA PHE A 31 -9.32 4.62 -1.02
C PHE A 31 -8.91 5.71 -2.00
N PRO A 32 -9.14 6.98 -1.65
CA PRO A 32 -8.63 8.07 -2.48
C PRO A 32 -7.12 8.08 -2.46
N LEU A 33 -6.53 8.66 -3.49
CA LEU A 33 -5.09 8.59 -3.67
C LEU A 33 -4.29 9.05 -2.46
N PRO A 34 -4.59 10.19 -1.82
CA PRO A 34 -3.79 10.60 -0.67
C PRO A 34 -3.82 9.59 0.48
N LEU A 35 -4.98 9.00 0.75
CA LEU A 35 -5.08 8.01 1.81
C LEU A 35 -4.41 6.70 1.41
N ALA A 36 -4.58 6.30 0.15
CA ALA A 36 -3.95 5.08 -0.34
C ALA A 36 -2.43 5.19 -0.26
N GLU A 37 -1.89 6.36 -0.58
CA GLU A 37 -0.46 6.55 -0.48
C GLU A 37 0.02 6.44 0.95
N ARG A 38 -0.69 7.03 1.88
CA ARG A 38 -0.29 6.97 3.29
C ARG A 38 -0.31 5.54 3.80
N ILE A 39 -1.34 4.78 3.45
CA ILE A 39 -1.46 3.41 3.90
C ILE A 39 -0.39 2.54 3.22
N ALA A 40 -0.15 2.76 1.93
CA ALA A 40 0.83 1.97 1.20
C ALA A 40 2.24 2.17 1.75
N GLN A 41 2.53 3.36 2.27
CA GLN A 41 3.84 3.65 2.82
C GLN A 41 3.95 3.29 4.29
N SER A 42 2.84 2.93 4.93
CA SER A 42 2.85 2.59 6.34
C SER A 42 3.04 1.09 6.49
N GLN A 43 3.03 0.61 7.73
CA GLN A 43 3.11 -0.81 7.99
C GLN A 43 1.73 -1.42 8.20
N ALA A 44 0.70 -0.71 7.82
CA ALA A 44 -0.65 -1.20 7.98
C ALA A 44 -0.89 -2.44 7.12
N ASP A 45 -1.73 -3.33 7.62
CA ASP A 45 -2.02 -4.57 6.93
C ASP A 45 -2.95 -4.29 5.75
N LEU A 46 -2.48 -4.60 4.55
CA LEU A 46 -3.23 -4.35 3.34
C LEU A 46 -4.54 -5.14 3.34
N HIS A 47 -4.48 -6.38 3.78
CA HIS A 47 -5.68 -7.21 3.80
C HIS A 47 -6.73 -6.61 4.73
N GLU A 48 -6.30 -6.12 5.89
CA GLU A 48 -7.22 -5.51 6.83
C GLU A 48 -7.83 -4.24 6.26
N ALA A 49 -7.03 -3.46 5.55
CA ALA A 49 -7.53 -2.23 4.94
C ALA A 49 -8.64 -2.54 3.94
N VAL A 50 -8.42 -3.52 3.09
CA VAL A 50 -9.41 -3.90 2.09
C VAL A 50 -10.65 -4.48 2.77
N THR A 51 -10.46 -5.29 3.80
CA THR A 51 -11.57 -5.90 4.52
C THR A 51 -12.46 -4.84 5.17
N LEU A 52 -11.85 -3.82 5.79
CA LEU A 52 -12.62 -2.78 6.44
C LEU A 52 -13.54 -2.08 5.46
N VAL A 53 -13.06 -1.79 4.26
CA VAL A 53 -13.86 -1.06 3.29
C VAL A 53 -14.84 -1.99 2.57
N ASN A 54 -14.37 -3.15 2.10
CA ASN A 54 -15.20 -3.99 1.24
C ASN A 54 -16.15 -4.88 2.01
N GLU A 55 -15.72 -5.39 3.16
CA GLU A 55 -16.55 -6.35 3.89
C GLU A 55 -17.27 -5.71 5.06
N ARG A 56 -16.67 -4.72 5.71
CA ARG A 56 -17.29 -4.10 6.86
C ARG A 56 -17.98 -2.79 6.53
N GLY A 57 -17.83 -2.31 5.31
CA GLY A 57 -18.51 -1.11 4.87
C GLY A 57 -18.00 0.17 5.47
N CYS A 58 -16.76 0.18 5.98
CA CYS A 58 -16.19 1.39 6.51
C CYS A 58 -15.89 2.37 5.40
N ARG A 59 -16.06 3.65 5.69
CA ARG A 59 -15.61 4.65 4.74
C ARG A 59 -14.10 4.63 4.69
N PRO A 60 -13.51 4.89 3.52
CA PRO A 60 -12.05 4.88 3.42
C PRO A 60 -11.37 5.79 4.44
N GLU A 61 -11.94 6.98 4.68
CA GLU A 61 -11.36 7.91 5.64
C GLU A 61 -11.34 7.32 7.04
N LEU A 62 -12.44 6.66 7.44
CA LEU A 62 -12.50 6.07 8.75
C LEU A 62 -11.57 4.87 8.85
N ALA A 63 -11.50 4.06 7.80
CA ALA A 63 -10.60 2.93 7.78
C ALA A 63 -9.16 3.39 7.93
N ALA A 64 -8.80 4.49 7.28
CA ALA A 64 -7.45 5.03 7.40
C ALA A 64 -7.17 5.47 8.83
N GLU A 65 -8.15 6.04 9.52
CA GLU A 65 -7.95 6.43 10.91
C GLU A 65 -7.73 5.22 11.81
N ILE A 66 -8.42 4.14 11.53
CA ILE A 66 -8.24 2.92 12.31
C ILE A 66 -6.87 2.33 12.08
N LEU A 67 -6.39 2.35 10.84
CA LEU A 67 -5.13 1.71 10.49
C LEU A 67 -3.92 2.57 10.79
N LEU A 68 -4.04 3.85 10.73
CA LEU A 68 -2.93 4.77 10.93
C LEU A 68 -3.00 5.43 12.30
#